data_7ee0223a2ad272f85f5be8313de8e1a0
#
_entry.id   7ee0223a2ad272f85f5be8313de8e1a0
#
_cell.length_a   1.000
_cell.length_b   1.000
_cell.length_c   1.000
_cell.angle_alpha   90.00
_cell.angle_beta   90.00
_cell.angle_gamma   90.00
#
_symmetry.space_group_name_H-M   'P 1'
#
loop_
_entity.id
_entity.type
_entity.pdbx_description
1 polymer ?
#
loop_
_entity_poly.entity_id
_entity_poly.type
_entity_poly.pdbx_seq_one_letter_code
_entity_poly.pdbx_strand_id
1 'polypeptide(L)'
;MQTRGLGRLGHMSSVLIYGGAALADVSQDDADRSIEMALEAGINHIDTAADYGESELRLGPWMPRIRERIFLATKTGDREAGAAYDSLRRSVERLQTDHVDLIQLHAVGSVDELDSVTRSGGALEGVIRARDEGLARGIGITGHGPGVAAVHLEACRRFPFDTVLTPYNFVLARDARFRSGFDALVEFATASDIGLMVIKSIARNNWRADGPRPYDTWYEPLDEQASVDAAVRFALGRSEITGLATAGDVRLLPLMIEAERRREAAEGTDRIDLDAVPDTGSLFERNPERVVPDWLEHLIPKEPRPTAS
;
A
#
# COMPACT_ATOMS: atom_id res chain seq x y z
N MET A 1 -5.77 0.13 19.28
CA MET A 1 -5.09 0.40 17.98
C MET A 1 -4.13 1.56 18.17
N GLN A 2 -2.84 1.31 18.06
CA GLN A 2 -1.80 2.33 18.12
C GLN A 2 -1.94 3.31 16.94
N THR A 3 -1.51 4.56 17.14
CA THR A 3 -1.40 5.56 16.07
C THR A 3 0.00 6.12 15.98
N ARG A 4 0.41 6.53 14.77
CA ARG A 4 1.70 7.20 14.49
C ARG A 4 1.49 8.38 13.56
N GLY A 5 2.33 9.39 13.66
CA GLY A 5 2.28 10.56 12.79
C GLY A 5 2.52 10.21 11.32
N LEU A 6 1.74 10.78 10.42
CA LEU A 6 1.87 10.63 8.98
C LEU A 6 2.66 11.81 8.38
N GLY A 7 3.90 11.94 8.83
CA GLY A 7 4.78 13.02 8.39
C GLY A 7 4.12 14.40 8.47
N ARG A 8 4.50 15.29 7.56
CA ARG A 8 4.03 16.68 7.50
C ARG A 8 2.52 16.86 7.27
N LEU A 9 1.78 15.80 6.92
CA LEU A 9 0.33 15.87 6.80
C LEU A 9 -0.38 16.03 8.15
N GLY A 10 0.31 15.79 9.26
CA GLY A 10 -0.18 16.04 10.62
C GLY A 10 -1.30 15.11 11.08
N HIS A 11 -1.61 14.06 10.31
CA HIS A 11 -2.59 13.06 10.71
C HIS A 11 -1.96 12.00 11.62
N MET A 12 -2.65 11.65 12.71
CA MET A 12 -2.30 10.51 13.56
C MET A 12 -2.96 9.25 13.00
N SER A 13 -2.24 8.59 12.08
CA SER A 13 -2.73 7.39 11.39
C SER A 13 -2.67 6.17 12.29
N SER A 14 -3.72 5.35 12.29
CA SER A 14 -3.65 4.00 12.83
C SER A 14 -2.52 3.21 12.17
N VAL A 15 -1.81 2.40 12.93
CA VAL A 15 -0.69 1.59 12.39
C VAL A 15 -1.14 0.46 11.46
N LEU A 16 -2.41 0.04 11.54
CA LEU A 16 -3.07 -0.68 10.47
C LEU A 16 -3.83 0.33 9.60
N ILE A 17 -3.57 0.27 8.29
CA ILE A 17 -4.24 1.06 7.26
C ILE A 17 -5.17 0.12 6.52
N TYR A 18 -6.45 0.43 6.40
CA TYR A 18 -7.38 -0.43 5.68
C TYR A 18 -7.06 -0.45 4.19
N GLY A 19 -6.58 -1.60 3.70
CA GLY A 19 -6.23 -1.80 2.30
C GLY A 19 -7.46 -2.06 1.44
N GLY A 20 -7.92 -1.03 0.74
CA GLY A 20 -9.12 -1.06 -0.10
C GLY A 20 -9.08 -2.08 -1.25
N ALA A 21 -7.89 -2.60 -1.61
CA ALA A 21 -7.79 -3.70 -2.57
C ALA A 21 -8.65 -4.91 -2.17
N ALA A 22 -8.89 -5.12 -0.87
CA ALA A 22 -9.76 -6.19 -0.38
C ALA A 22 -11.23 -6.03 -0.79
N LEU A 23 -11.64 -4.84 -1.24
CA LEU A 23 -13.00 -4.53 -1.67
C LEU A 23 -13.21 -4.63 -3.18
N ALA A 24 -12.18 -4.99 -3.94
CA ALA A 24 -12.19 -4.93 -5.40
C ALA A 24 -13.30 -5.78 -6.05
N ASP A 25 -13.51 -6.97 -5.53
CA ASP A 25 -14.43 -7.96 -6.12
C ASP A 25 -15.29 -8.70 -5.07
N VAL A 26 -15.71 -7.99 -4.04
CA VAL A 26 -16.59 -8.53 -2.99
C VAL A 26 -18.01 -7.97 -3.13
N SER A 27 -19.00 -8.63 -2.51
CA SER A 27 -20.35 -8.07 -2.40
C SER A 27 -20.34 -6.81 -1.51
N GLN A 28 -21.39 -5.95 -1.65
CA GLN A 28 -21.54 -4.81 -0.74
C GLN A 28 -21.67 -5.26 0.72
N ASP A 29 -22.38 -6.35 0.98
CA ASP A 29 -22.56 -6.88 2.33
C ASP A 29 -21.24 -7.36 2.96
N ASP A 30 -20.34 -7.96 2.15
CA ASP A 30 -18.99 -8.35 2.63
C ASP A 30 -18.13 -7.13 2.86
N ALA A 31 -18.21 -6.15 1.97
CA ALA A 31 -17.52 -4.87 2.12
C ALA A 31 -17.98 -4.16 3.40
N ASP A 32 -19.29 -4.07 3.63
CA ASP A 32 -19.87 -3.40 4.81
C ASP A 32 -19.38 -4.06 6.10
N ARG A 33 -19.42 -5.39 6.19
CA ARG A 33 -18.91 -6.13 7.35
C ARG A 33 -17.42 -5.87 7.60
N SER A 34 -16.63 -5.84 6.53
CA SER A 34 -15.19 -5.62 6.63
C SER A 34 -14.84 -4.19 7.05
N ILE A 35 -15.53 -3.19 6.48
CA ILE A 35 -15.34 -1.78 6.83
C ILE A 35 -15.76 -1.52 8.29
N GLU A 36 -16.91 -2.08 8.71
CA GLU A 36 -17.40 -1.96 10.08
C GLU A 36 -16.38 -2.53 11.07
N MET A 37 -15.88 -3.75 10.82
CA MET A 37 -14.83 -4.38 11.63
C MET A 37 -13.56 -3.52 11.72
N ALA A 38 -13.12 -2.93 10.61
CA ALA A 38 -11.96 -2.03 10.59
C ALA A 38 -12.17 -0.80 11.49
N LEU A 39 -13.33 -0.16 11.37
CA LEU A 39 -13.68 1.02 12.15
C LEU A 39 -13.82 0.71 13.64
N GLU A 40 -14.45 -0.42 14.00
CA GLU A 40 -14.57 -0.89 15.38
C GLU A 40 -13.23 -1.20 16.02
N ALA A 41 -12.26 -1.71 15.22
CA ALA A 41 -10.89 -1.93 15.66
C ALA A 41 -10.10 -0.62 15.86
N GLY A 42 -10.66 0.53 15.46
CA GLY A 42 -10.02 1.84 15.57
C GLY A 42 -9.10 2.18 14.39
N ILE A 43 -9.26 1.53 13.24
CA ILE A 43 -8.59 1.92 12.00
C ILE A 43 -9.22 3.24 11.52
N ASN A 44 -8.39 4.26 11.33
CA ASN A 44 -8.79 5.61 10.92
C ASN A 44 -8.15 6.05 9.60
N HIS A 45 -7.50 5.15 8.88
CA HIS A 45 -6.87 5.41 7.59
C HIS A 45 -7.31 4.34 6.60
N ILE A 46 -7.90 4.77 5.48
CA ILE A 46 -8.34 3.91 4.37
C ILE A 46 -7.52 4.27 3.14
N ASP A 47 -6.89 3.27 2.52
CA ASP A 47 -6.08 3.41 1.33
C ASP A 47 -6.65 2.57 0.18
N THR A 48 -7.34 3.22 -0.76
CA THR A 48 -7.92 2.61 -1.96
C THR A 48 -7.18 3.04 -3.23
N ALA A 49 -7.70 2.72 -4.41
CA ALA A 49 -7.20 3.18 -5.70
C ALA A 49 -8.30 3.14 -6.77
N ALA A 50 -8.18 4.00 -7.78
CA ALA A 50 -9.05 3.99 -8.96
C ALA A 50 -9.05 2.64 -9.70
N ASP A 51 -7.93 1.91 -9.60
CA ASP A 51 -7.70 0.64 -10.30
C ASP A 51 -8.04 -0.59 -9.45
N TYR A 52 -8.63 -0.42 -8.26
CA TYR A 52 -9.02 -1.53 -7.38
C TYR A 52 -10.48 -1.94 -7.62
N GLY A 53 -10.82 -2.33 -8.85
CA GLY A 53 -12.14 -2.82 -9.21
C GLY A 53 -13.27 -1.93 -8.66
N GLU A 54 -14.18 -2.52 -7.89
CA GLU A 54 -15.34 -1.82 -7.30
C GLU A 54 -15.04 -1.13 -5.96
N SER A 55 -13.80 -1.13 -5.48
CA SER A 55 -13.44 -0.69 -4.12
C SER A 55 -13.96 0.70 -3.77
N GLU A 56 -13.76 1.70 -4.65
CA GLU A 56 -14.24 3.07 -4.40
C GLU A 56 -15.77 3.15 -4.36
N LEU A 57 -16.47 2.34 -5.16
CA LEU A 57 -17.93 2.24 -5.16
C LEU A 57 -18.45 1.56 -3.88
N ARG A 58 -17.72 0.57 -3.33
CA ARG A 58 -18.04 -0.07 -2.03
C ARG A 58 -17.86 0.87 -0.85
N LEU A 59 -16.86 1.77 -0.93
CA LEU A 59 -16.58 2.76 0.11
C LEU A 59 -17.53 3.96 0.06
N GLY A 60 -18.00 4.36 -1.13
CA GLY A 60 -18.83 5.55 -1.33
C GLY A 60 -20.00 5.66 -0.37
N PRO A 61 -20.87 4.65 -0.22
CA PRO A 61 -22.01 4.68 0.70
C PRO A 61 -21.66 4.91 2.18
N TRP A 62 -20.40 4.69 2.56
CA TRP A 62 -19.92 4.92 3.93
C TRP A 62 -19.50 6.35 4.19
N MET A 63 -19.02 7.09 3.17
CA MET A 63 -18.44 8.42 3.34
C MET A 63 -19.34 9.41 4.09
N PRO A 64 -20.66 9.49 3.84
CA PRO A 64 -21.52 10.41 4.59
C PRO A 64 -21.49 10.23 6.11
N ARG A 65 -21.08 9.04 6.59
CA ARG A 65 -21.05 8.69 8.03
C ARG A 65 -19.66 8.74 8.63
N ILE A 66 -18.60 8.54 7.82
CA ILE A 66 -17.26 8.33 8.35
C ILE A 66 -16.22 9.33 7.86
N ARG A 67 -16.49 10.13 6.79
CA ARG A 67 -15.48 10.97 6.12
C ARG A 67 -14.69 11.85 7.10
N GLU A 68 -15.36 12.47 8.05
CA GLU A 68 -14.73 13.35 9.04
C GLU A 68 -13.87 12.63 10.08
N ARG A 69 -13.96 11.31 10.15
CA ARG A 69 -13.27 10.49 11.18
C ARG A 69 -12.13 9.67 10.61
N ILE A 70 -11.94 9.71 9.29
CA ILE A 70 -10.93 8.90 8.62
C ILE A 70 -10.01 9.77 7.78
N PHE A 71 -8.80 9.30 7.59
CA PHE A 71 -7.89 9.74 6.54
C PHE A 71 -8.14 8.87 5.30
N LEU A 72 -8.51 9.48 4.19
CA LEU A 72 -8.89 8.80 2.96
C LEU A 72 -7.83 9.02 1.89
N ALA A 73 -7.20 7.94 1.46
CA ALA A 73 -6.23 7.94 0.38
C ALA A 73 -6.75 7.16 -0.84
N THR A 74 -6.49 7.69 -2.04
CA THR A 74 -6.67 6.97 -3.30
C THR A 74 -5.44 7.12 -4.21
N LYS A 75 -5.44 6.46 -5.37
CA LYS A 75 -4.30 6.42 -6.28
C LYS A 75 -4.77 6.54 -7.72
N THR A 76 -3.90 7.07 -8.59
CA THR A 76 -4.07 7.02 -10.05
C THR A 76 -2.93 6.29 -10.73
N GLY A 77 -3.26 5.36 -11.62
CA GLY A 77 -2.33 4.67 -12.50
C GLY A 77 -2.04 5.42 -13.80
N ASP A 78 -2.74 6.53 -14.06
CA ASP A 78 -2.52 7.33 -15.24
C ASP A 78 -1.13 7.97 -15.27
N ARG A 79 -0.57 8.18 -16.48
CA ARG A 79 0.78 8.73 -16.68
C ARG A 79 0.77 10.15 -17.22
N GLU A 80 -0.35 10.61 -17.77
CA GLU A 80 -0.52 11.94 -18.36
C GLU A 80 -1.29 12.87 -17.38
N ALA A 81 -0.95 14.16 -17.37
CA ALA A 81 -1.50 15.14 -16.43
C ALA A 81 -3.02 15.25 -16.50
N GLY A 82 -3.60 15.35 -17.69
CA GLY A 82 -5.06 15.43 -17.85
C GLY A 82 -5.78 14.18 -17.38
N ALA A 83 -5.26 12.99 -17.74
CA ALA A 83 -5.83 11.72 -17.36
C ALA A 83 -5.78 11.50 -15.84
N ALA A 84 -4.64 11.81 -15.19
CA ALA A 84 -4.47 11.71 -13.75
C ALA A 84 -5.42 12.64 -12.97
N TYR A 85 -5.59 13.87 -13.43
CA TYR A 85 -6.55 14.81 -12.87
C TYR A 85 -8.00 14.29 -12.98
N ASP A 86 -8.40 13.85 -14.18
CA ASP A 86 -9.74 13.31 -14.44
C ASP A 86 -9.98 12.00 -13.68
N SER A 87 -8.94 11.18 -13.48
CA SER A 87 -8.99 9.98 -12.67
C SER A 87 -9.39 10.32 -11.23
N LEU A 88 -8.74 11.30 -10.60
CA LEU A 88 -9.11 11.71 -9.24
C LEU A 88 -10.52 12.30 -9.18
N ARG A 89 -10.93 13.07 -10.17
CA ARG A 89 -12.32 13.56 -10.22
C ARG A 89 -13.34 12.42 -10.20
N ARG A 90 -13.10 11.38 -11.01
CA ARG A 90 -13.93 10.16 -11.00
C ARG A 90 -13.86 9.43 -9.67
N SER A 91 -12.69 9.40 -9.01
CA SER A 91 -12.53 8.79 -7.70
C SER A 91 -13.37 9.47 -6.63
N VAL A 92 -13.37 10.80 -6.55
CA VAL A 92 -14.19 11.52 -5.56
C VAL A 92 -15.69 11.34 -5.82
N GLU A 93 -16.10 11.22 -7.10
CA GLU A 93 -17.48 10.89 -7.47
C GLU A 93 -17.87 9.48 -6.97
N ARG A 94 -17.05 8.44 -7.25
CA ARG A 94 -17.29 7.06 -6.79
C ARG A 94 -17.28 6.94 -5.28
N LEU A 95 -16.38 7.66 -4.63
CA LEU A 95 -16.26 7.74 -3.17
C LEU A 95 -17.34 8.61 -2.51
N GLN A 96 -18.20 9.28 -3.28
CA GLN A 96 -19.28 10.16 -2.76
C GLN A 96 -18.75 11.21 -1.75
N THR A 97 -17.63 11.81 -2.07
CA THR A 97 -16.97 12.87 -1.27
C THR A 97 -16.55 14.02 -2.18
N ASP A 98 -16.21 15.16 -1.63
CA ASP A 98 -15.70 16.30 -2.37
C ASP A 98 -14.18 16.34 -2.47
N HIS A 99 -13.49 15.61 -1.60
CA HIS A 99 -12.03 15.52 -1.60
C HIS A 99 -11.51 14.22 -0.96
N VAL A 100 -10.24 13.93 -1.21
CA VAL A 100 -9.45 12.93 -0.47
C VAL A 100 -8.36 13.61 0.35
N ASP A 101 -7.83 12.94 1.37
CA ASP A 101 -6.69 13.48 2.12
C ASP A 101 -5.38 13.26 1.36
N LEU A 102 -5.29 12.21 0.56
CA LEU A 102 -4.07 11.86 -0.16
C LEU A 102 -4.39 11.28 -1.53
N ILE A 103 -3.76 11.83 -2.57
CA ILE A 103 -3.67 11.21 -3.90
C ILE A 103 -2.27 10.67 -4.12
N GLN A 104 -2.13 9.43 -4.59
CA GLN A 104 -0.85 8.79 -4.82
C GLN A 104 -0.63 8.46 -6.30
N LEU A 105 0.59 8.70 -6.81
CA LEU A 105 1.03 8.16 -8.08
C LEU A 105 1.22 6.65 -7.93
N HIS A 106 0.43 5.86 -8.67
CA HIS A 106 0.34 4.42 -8.51
C HIS A 106 1.36 3.67 -9.34
N ALA A 107 1.95 2.61 -8.74
CA ALA A 107 2.82 1.66 -9.42
C ALA A 107 4.05 2.30 -10.10
N VAL A 108 4.72 3.23 -9.44
CA VAL A 108 5.98 3.83 -9.89
C VAL A 108 7.13 3.03 -9.27
N GLY A 109 7.58 1.98 -9.96
CA GLY A 109 8.57 1.01 -9.46
C GLY A 109 9.91 1.00 -10.20
N SER A 110 10.05 1.80 -11.27
CA SER A 110 11.27 1.93 -12.07
C SER A 110 11.60 3.40 -12.34
N VAL A 111 12.84 3.67 -12.74
CA VAL A 111 13.29 5.03 -13.14
C VAL A 111 12.50 5.51 -14.36
N ASP A 112 12.24 4.64 -15.33
CA ASP A 112 11.48 4.98 -16.53
C ASP A 112 10.03 5.39 -16.19
N GLU A 113 9.41 4.68 -15.23
CA GLU A 113 8.07 5.06 -14.75
C GLU A 113 8.11 6.38 -13.97
N LEU A 114 9.15 6.59 -13.15
CA LEU A 114 9.36 7.85 -12.44
C LEU A 114 9.54 9.01 -13.43
N ASP A 115 10.38 8.83 -14.45
CA ASP A 115 10.59 9.83 -15.51
C ASP A 115 9.28 10.12 -16.26
N SER A 116 8.49 9.07 -16.56
CA SER A 116 7.19 9.22 -17.22
C SER A 116 6.21 10.07 -16.42
N VAL A 117 6.09 9.85 -15.10
CA VAL A 117 5.13 10.61 -14.28
C VAL A 117 5.62 12.01 -13.91
N THR A 118 6.94 12.26 -13.90
CA THR A 118 7.54 13.55 -13.50
C THR A 118 7.94 14.46 -14.65
N ARG A 119 7.89 13.97 -15.91
CA ARG A 119 8.13 14.81 -17.08
C ARG A 119 7.10 15.92 -17.22
N SER A 120 7.39 16.92 -18.07
CA SER A 120 6.38 17.93 -18.45
C SER A 120 5.16 17.26 -19.10
N GLY A 121 3.95 17.63 -18.64
CA GLY A 121 2.68 17.00 -19.00
C GLY A 121 2.46 15.64 -18.34
N GLY A 122 3.33 15.19 -17.45
CA GLY A 122 3.19 13.93 -16.72
C GLY A 122 2.17 13.99 -15.57
N ALA A 123 1.82 12.83 -15.05
CA ALA A 123 0.77 12.69 -14.03
C ALA A 123 0.98 13.56 -12.79
N LEU A 124 2.24 13.84 -12.42
CA LEU A 124 2.57 14.71 -11.28
C LEU A 124 1.95 16.11 -11.43
N GLU A 125 1.98 16.71 -12.62
CA GLU A 125 1.34 18.02 -12.87
C GLU A 125 -0.18 17.94 -12.67
N GLY A 126 -0.81 16.83 -13.07
CA GLY A 126 -2.25 16.62 -12.89
C GLY A 126 -2.66 16.52 -11.43
N VAL A 127 -1.90 15.76 -10.63
CA VAL A 127 -2.21 15.62 -9.19
C VAL A 127 -1.83 16.90 -8.40
N ILE A 128 -0.82 17.66 -8.82
CA ILE A 128 -0.53 18.98 -8.25
C ILE A 128 -1.70 19.93 -8.50
N ARG A 129 -2.19 20.00 -9.75
CA ARG A 129 -3.39 20.79 -10.07
C ARG A 129 -4.58 20.37 -9.21
N ALA A 130 -4.83 19.09 -9.06
CA ALA A 130 -5.93 18.57 -8.26
C ALA A 130 -5.80 18.96 -6.78
N ARG A 131 -4.59 18.94 -6.22
CA ARG A 131 -4.31 19.43 -4.86
C ARG A 131 -4.58 20.92 -4.75
N ASP A 132 -4.08 21.70 -5.69
CA ASP A 132 -4.21 23.17 -5.66
C ASP A 132 -5.67 23.62 -5.84
N GLU A 133 -6.51 22.80 -6.49
CA GLU A 133 -7.96 22.99 -6.59
C GLU A 133 -8.75 22.39 -5.39
N GLY A 134 -8.07 21.76 -4.42
CA GLY A 134 -8.67 21.25 -3.18
C GLY A 134 -9.29 19.85 -3.29
N LEU A 135 -9.07 19.10 -4.40
CA LEU A 135 -9.54 17.73 -4.55
C LEU A 135 -8.69 16.73 -3.75
N ALA A 136 -7.47 17.10 -3.35
CA ALA A 136 -6.62 16.35 -2.45
C ALA A 136 -5.86 17.30 -1.52
N ARG A 137 -5.47 16.83 -0.32
CA ARG A 137 -4.65 17.63 0.62
C ARG A 137 -3.17 17.38 0.41
N GLY A 138 -2.78 16.13 0.16
CA GLY A 138 -1.39 15.70 -0.01
C GLY A 138 -1.18 14.87 -1.26
N ILE A 139 0.11 14.72 -1.64
CA ILE A 139 0.54 13.93 -2.80
C ILE A 139 1.53 12.87 -2.32
N GLY A 140 1.25 11.61 -2.63
CA GLY A 140 2.11 10.47 -2.34
C GLY A 140 2.60 9.73 -3.57
N ILE A 141 3.45 8.75 -3.33
CA ILE A 141 3.95 7.83 -4.36
C ILE A 141 3.93 6.40 -3.85
N THR A 142 3.60 5.46 -4.72
CA THR A 142 3.66 4.02 -4.42
C THR A 142 4.21 3.22 -5.60
N GLY A 143 4.76 2.06 -5.32
CA GLY A 143 5.31 1.19 -6.36
C GLY A 143 5.65 -0.20 -5.85
N HIS A 144 6.15 -1.01 -6.77
CA HIS A 144 6.48 -2.41 -6.53
C HIS A 144 7.81 -2.75 -7.20
N GLY A 145 8.46 -3.79 -6.73
CA GLY A 145 9.70 -4.30 -7.31
C GLY A 145 10.86 -4.35 -6.32
N PRO A 146 11.93 -5.08 -6.65
CA PRO A 146 13.07 -5.29 -5.75
C PRO A 146 13.89 -4.00 -5.53
N GLY A 147 13.88 -3.07 -6.49
CA GLY A 147 14.60 -1.80 -6.43
C GLY A 147 13.72 -0.59 -6.04
N VAL A 148 12.46 -0.80 -5.73
CA VAL A 148 11.47 0.29 -5.58
C VAL A 148 11.83 1.32 -4.51
N ALA A 149 12.47 0.91 -3.41
CA ALA A 149 12.87 1.85 -2.35
C ALA A 149 13.88 2.90 -2.87
N ALA A 150 14.82 2.49 -3.73
CA ALA A 150 15.76 3.42 -4.35
C ALA A 150 15.06 4.36 -5.36
N VAL A 151 14.07 3.87 -6.09
CA VAL A 151 13.24 4.69 -6.99
C VAL A 151 12.44 5.72 -6.20
N HIS A 152 11.83 5.32 -5.09
CA HIS A 152 11.09 6.23 -4.22
C HIS A 152 12.00 7.27 -3.53
N LEU A 153 13.21 6.89 -3.12
CA LEU A 153 14.20 7.84 -2.62
C LEU A 153 14.55 8.89 -3.68
N GLU A 154 14.78 8.46 -4.93
CA GLU A 154 15.03 9.39 -6.03
C GLU A 154 13.80 10.27 -6.33
N ALA A 155 12.59 9.69 -6.28
CA ALA A 155 11.34 10.44 -6.43
C ALA A 155 11.22 11.56 -5.39
N CYS A 156 11.50 11.25 -4.12
CA CYS A 156 11.46 12.23 -3.02
C CYS A 156 12.55 13.32 -3.11
N ARG A 157 13.65 13.05 -3.82
CA ARG A 157 14.65 14.08 -4.14
C ARG A 157 14.19 15.02 -5.26
N ARG A 158 13.39 14.52 -6.20
CA ARG A 158 12.87 15.31 -7.33
C ARG A 158 11.65 16.15 -6.96
N PHE A 159 10.81 15.63 -6.06
CA PHE A 159 9.57 16.30 -5.65
C PHE A 159 9.30 16.03 -4.17
N PRO A 160 8.81 17.02 -3.40
CA PRO A 160 8.53 16.87 -1.97
C PRO A 160 7.21 16.11 -1.73
N PHE A 161 7.20 14.81 -2.05
CA PHE A 161 6.06 13.95 -1.72
C PHE A 161 5.77 13.98 -0.23
N ASP A 162 4.49 13.97 0.14
CA ASP A 162 4.04 13.94 1.54
C ASP A 162 4.12 12.54 2.13
N THR A 163 3.94 11.51 1.30
CA THR A 163 3.99 10.11 1.72
C THR A 163 4.66 9.22 0.70
N VAL A 164 5.21 8.11 1.19
CA VAL A 164 5.66 6.97 0.39
C VAL A 164 4.97 5.71 0.90
N LEU A 165 4.37 4.94 -0.01
CA LEU A 165 3.84 3.60 0.27
C LEU A 165 4.65 2.57 -0.50
N THR A 166 5.44 1.75 0.20
CA THR A 166 6.45 0.87 -0.40
C THR A 166 6.40 -0.54 0.18
N PRO A 167 6.78 -1.59 -0.55
CA PRO A 167 6.87 -2.94 0.01
C PRO A 167 7.89 -3.03 1.13
N TYR A 168 7.50 -3.68 2.24
CA TYR A 168 8.44 -4.06 3.31
C TYR A 168 7.87 -5.22 4.12
N ASN A 169 8.65 -6.28 4.23
CA ASN A 169 8.37 -7.43 5.09
C ASN A 169 9.65 -8.22 5.40
N PHE A 170 9.53 -9.26 6.19
CA PHE A 170 10.64 -10.11 6.60
C PHE A 170 11.30 -10.88 5.44
N VAL A 171 10.54 -11.28 4.40
CA VAL A 171 11.09 -11.97 3.21
C VAL A 171 11.99 -11.02 2.42
N LEU A 172 11.48 -9.82 2.11
CA LEU A 172 12.23 -8.79 1.39
C LEU A 172 13.46 -8.32 2.16
N ALA A 173 13.33 -8.22 3.48
CA ALA A 173 14.43 -7.77 4.34
C ALA A 173 15.58 -8.81 4.47
N ARG A 174 15.42 -10.05 3.98
CA ARG A 174 16.53 -11.01 3.86
C ARG A 174 17.54 -10.59 2.80
N ASP A 175 17.09 -9.96 1.73
CA ASP A 175 17.97 -9.44 0.68
C ASP A 175 18.71 -8.18 1.17
N ALA A 176 20.05 -8.25 1.16
CA ALA A 176 20.90 -7.16 1.65
C ALA A 176 20.79 -5.89 0.78
N ARG A 177 20.57 -6.03 -0.54
CA ARG A 177 20.41 -4.90 -1.47
C ARG A 177 19.08 -4.20 -1.22
N PHE A 178 18.02 -4.99 -1.05
CA PHE A 178 16.70 -4.46 -0.68
C PHE A 178 16.75 -3.69 0.64
N ARG A 179 17.36 -4.29 1.70
CA ARG A 179 17.52 -3.63 3.00
C ARG A 179 18.25 -2.31 2.88
N SER A 180 19.40 -2.29 2.20
CA SER A 180 20.20 -1.07 2.03
C SER A 180 19.42 0.04 1.35
N GLY A 181 18.65 -0.28 0.30
CA GLY A 181 17.78 0.69 -0.38
C GLY A 181 16.63 1.19 0.50
N PHE A 182 16.02 0.28 1.25
CA PHE A 182 14.94 0.63 2.17
C PHE A 182 15.43 1.48 3.34
N ASP A 183 16.59 1.15 3.94
CA ASP A 183 17.17 1.92 5.03
C ASP A 183 17.53 3.35 4.60
N ALA A 184 18.08 3.52 3.40
CA ALA A 184 18.36 4.86 2.84
C ALA A 184 17.06 5.67 2.60
N LEU A 185 15.98 5.01 2.15
CA LEU A 185 14.66 5.65 2.02
C LEU A 185 14.11 6.08 3.39
N VAL A 186 14.22 5.20 4.40
CA VAL A 186 13.76 5.49 5.78
C VAL A 186 14.50 6.70 6.36
N GLU A 187 15.83 6.73 6.23
CA GLU A 187 16.64 7.86 6.70
C GLU A 187 16.20 9.18 6.05
N PHE A 188 16.04 9.18 4.73
CA PHE A 188 15.61 10.38 4.00
C PHE A 188 14.18 10.80 4.36
N ALA A 189 13.24 9.84 4.44
CA ALA A 189 11.85 10.11 4.77
C ALA A 189 11.71 10.70 6.17
N THR A 190 12.46 10.14 7.15
CA THR A 190 12.49 10.65 8.53
C THR A 190 13.06 12.07 8.59
N ALA A 191 14.19 12.33 7.93
CA ALA A 191 14.81 13.64 7.91
C ALA A 191 13.95 14.71 7.20
N SER A 192 13.09 14.28 6.27
CA SER A 192 12.24 15.17 5.46
C SER A 192 10.79 15.23 5.93
N ASP A 193 10.44 14.61 7.06
CA ASP A 193 9.08 14.52 7.60
C ASP A 193 8.06 13.98 6.57
N ILE A 194 8.44 12.91 5.88
CA ILE A 194 7.59 12.18 4.92
C ILE A 194 6.95 10.99 5.62
N GLY A 195 5.62 10.83 5.48
CA GLY A 195 4.90 9.68 6.01
C GLY A 195 5.30 8.39 5.28
N LEU A 196 5.91 7.44 6.00
CA LEU A 196 6.33 6.17 5.42
C LEU A 196 5.35 5.06 5.76
N MET A 197 4.67 4.54 4.75
CA MET A 197 3.72 3.43 4.87
C MET A 197 4.25 2.21 4.12
N VAL A 198 3.85 1.02 4.56
CA VAL A 198 4.32 -0.21 3.93
C VAL A 198 3.17 -1.13 3.49
N ILE A 199 3.44 -1.91 2.45
CA ILE A 199 2.57 -2.94 1.89
C ILE A 199 3.26 -4.30 1.91
N LYS A 200 2.50 -5.37 1.66
CA LYS A 200 2.96 -6.76 1.58
C LYS A 200 3.50 -7.32 2.92
N SER A 201 3.09 -6.73 4.05
CA SER A 201 3.59 -7.09 5.38
C SER A 201 3.46 -8.58 5.69
N ILE A 202 2.36 -9.21 5.29
CA ILE A 202 2.09 -10.64 5.49
C ILE A 202 2.30 -11.49 4.23
N ALA A 203 2.99 -10.95 3.22
CA ALA A 203 3.31 -11.72 2.02
C ALA A 203 4.40 -12.74 2.32
N ARG A 204 4.13 -13.99 2.00
CA ARG A 204 5.02 -15.12 2.18
C ARG A 204 5.75 -15.48 0.90
N ASN A 205 5.02 -15.59 -0.22
CA ASN A 205 5.54 -16.05 -1.51
C ASN A 205 4.66 -15.57 -2.68
N ASN A 206 5.10 -15.82 -3.88
CA ASN A 206 4.22 -15.80 -5.04
C ASN A 206 3.30 -17.03 -5.03
N TRP A 207 2.09 -16.87 -5.53
CA TRP A 207 1.20 -18.00 -5.76
C TRP A 207 1.85 -19.03 -6.70
N ARG A 208 1.71 -20.31 -6.38
CA ARG A 208 2.12 -21.38 -7.30
C ARG A 208 1.13 -21.44 -8.46
N ALA A 209 1.64 -21.66 -9.68
CA ALA A 209 0.81 -21.70 -10.88
C ALA A 209 -0.27 -22.77 -10.83
N ASP A 210 0.07 -23.92 -10.32
CA ASP A 210 -0.75 -25.15 -10.26
C ASP A 210 -1.34 -25.41 -8.87
N GLY A 211 -1.21 -24.46 -7.94
CA GLY A 211 -1.69 -24.57 -6.56
C GLY A 211 -3.06 -23.91 -6.34
N PRO A 212 -3.75 -24.27 -5.22
CA PRO A 212 -4.96 -23.58 -4.82
C PRO A 212 -4.66 -22.13 -4.45
N ARG A 213 -5.60 -21.23 -4.76
CA ARG A 213 -5.58 -19.83 -4.35
C ARG A 213 -6.77 -19.54 -3.47
N PRO A 214 -6.67 -19.78 -2.16
CA PRO A 214 -7.79 -19.57 -1.26
C PRO A 214 -8.10 -18.09 -1.00
N TYR A 215 -7.18 -17.18 -1.34
CA TYR A 215 -7.32 -15.72 -1.11
C TYR A 215 -7.13 -14.93 -2.40
N ASP A 216 -7.81 -13.80 -2.52
CA ASP A 216 -7.76 -12.89 -3.66
C ASP A 216 -6.59 -11.88 -3.57
N THR A 217 -5.44 -12.35 -3.10
CA THR A 217 -4.22 -11.56 -2.96
C THR A 217 -3.26 -11.78 -4.12
N TRP A 218 -2.42 -10.79 -4.43
CA TRP A 218 -1.37 -10.88 -5.46
C TRP A 218 -0.28 -11.90 -5.13
N TYR A 219 -0.17 -12.28 -3.86
CA TYR A 219 0.85 -13.15 -3.29
C TYR A 219 0.19 -14.15 -2.34
N GLU A 220 0.87 -15.24 -2.09
CA GLU A 220 0.49 -16.17 -1.03
C GLU A 220 0.68 -15.48 0.32
N PRO A 221 -0.38 -15.25 1.10
CA PRO A 221 -0.26 -14.62 2.40
C PRO A 221 0.12 -15.62 3.48
N LEU A 222 0.63 -15.11 4.61
CA LEU A 222 0.54 -15.82 5.88
C LEU A 222 -0.92 -15.77 6.35
N ASP A 223 -1.45 -16.89 6.79
CA ASP A 223 -2.86 -17.05 7.20
C ASP A 223 -3.03 -17.80 8.54
N GLU A 224 -1.91 -18.14 9.18
CA GLU A 224 -1.89 -18.62 10.56
C GLU A 224 -1.61 -17.47 11.51
N GLN A 225 -2.40 -17.35 12.58
CA GLN A 225 -2.32 -16.21 13.52
C GLN A 225 -0.91 -15.96 14.04
N ALA A 226 -0.17 -16.99 14.46
CA ALA A 226 1.20 -16.83 14.98
C ALA A 226 2.15 -16.24 13.93
N SER A 227 2.02 -16.64 12.67
CA SER A 227 2.82 -16.13 11.56
C SER A 227 2.45 -14.68 11.21
N VAL A 228 1.16 -14.35 11.25
CA VAL A 228 0.68 -12.97 11.04
C VAL A 228 1.15 -12.06 12.19
N ASP A 229 1.09 -12.52 13.44
CA ASP A 229 1.60 -11.80 14.61
C ASP A 229 3.08 -11.45 14.42
N ALA A 230 3.89 -12.40 13.93
CA ALA A 230 5.30 -12.19 13.63
C ALA A 230 5.53 -11.13 12.56
N ALA A 231 4.81 -11.27 11.46
CA ALA A 231 4.97 -10.40 10.31
C ALA A 231 4.57 -8.96 10.63
N VAL A 232 3.44 -8.75 11.32
CA VAL A 232 2.98 -7.44 11.78
C VAL A 232 3.98 -6.84 12.77
N ARG A 233 4.45 -7.63 13.74
CA ARG A 233 5.48 -7.20 14.71
C ARG A 233 6.78 -6.83 14.03
N PHE A 234 7.22 -7.58 13.02
CA PHE A 234 8.41 -7.28 12.23
C PHE A 234 8.29 -5.91 11.54
N ALA A 235 7.21 -5.71 10.79
CA ALA A 235 7.02 -4.47 10.04
C ALA A 235 6.87 -3.25 10.96
N LEU A 236 6.03 -3.33 11.99
CA LEU A 236 5.78 -2.25 12.95
C LEU A 236 6.85 -2.12 14.03
N GLY A 237 7.81 -3.04 14.09
CA GLY A 237 9.00 -2.94 14.94
C GLY A 237 9.90 -1.75 14.61
N ARG A 238 9.79 -1.22 13.38
CA ARG A 238 10.43 0.04 12.99
C ARG A 238 9.50 1.20 13.29
N SER A 239 9.93 2.08 14.20
CA SER A 239 9.14 3.25 14.64
C SER A 239 8.91 4.27 13.54
N GLU A 240 9.79 4.30 12.54
CA GLU A 240 9.74 5.20 11.37
C GLU A 240 8.62 4.85 10.39
N ILE A 241 8.14 3.61 10.43
CA ILE A 241 6.98 3.19 9.63
C ILE A 241 5.72 3.70 10.31
N THR A 242 5.00 4.60 9.65
CA THR A 242 3.72 5.14 10.13
C THR A 242 2.68 4.04 10.27
N GLY A 243 2.55 3.19 9.26
CA GLY A 243 1.59 2.09 9.27
C GLY A 243 1.79 1.11 8.11
N LEU A 244 1.07 0.01 8.19
CA LEU A 244 1.03 -1.00 7.14
C LEU A 244 -0.39 -1.18 6.60
N ALA A 245 -0.53 -1.26 5.27
CA ALA A 245 -1.81 -1.58 4.64
C ALA A 245 -2.16 -3.05 4.84
N THR A 246 -3.42 -3.30 5.19
CA THR A 246 -3.94 -4.67 5.35
C THR A 246 -3.95 -5.41 4.02
N ALA A 247 -4.00 -6.73 4.09
CA ALA A 247 -3.99 -7.58 2.90
C ALA A 247 -5.22 -7.37 2.01
N GLY A 248 -5.08 -7.66 0.71
CA GLY A 248 -6.13 -7.49 -0.30
C GLY A 248 -7.24 -8.54 -0.27
N ASP A 249 -7.54 -9.11 0.90
CA ASP A 249 -8.64 -10.05 1.10
C ASP A 249 -9.28 -9.80 2.46
N VAL A 250 -10.60 -9.60 2.48
CA VAL A 250 -11.36 -9.25 3.70
C VAL A 250 -11.25 -10.32 4.79
N ARG A 251 -11.01 -11.59 4.42
CA ARG A 251 -10.88 -12.71 5.37
C ARG A 251 -9.58 -12.69 6.17
N LEU A 252 -8.57 -11.93 5.73
CA LEU A 252 -7.30 -11.77 6.42
C LEU A 252 -7.31 -10.61 7.42
N LEU A 253 -8.26 -9.69 7.32
CA LEU A 253 -8.37 -8.53 8.20
C LEU A 253 -8.47 -8.90 9.69
N PRO A 254 -9.29 -9.88 10.11
CA PRO A 254 -9.38 -10.27 11.53
C PRO A 254 -8.05 -10.71 12.12
N LEU A 255 -7.24 -11.46 11.34
CA LEU A 255 -5.92 -11.92 11.78
C LEU A 255 -4.95 -10.75 12.00
N MET A 256 -4.99 -9.74 11.11
CA MET A 256 -4.12 -8.57 11.23
C MET A 256 -4.53 -7.66 12.39
N ILE A 257 -5.84 -7.49 12.62
CA ILE A 257 -6.36 -6.75 13.78
C ILE A 257 -5.93 -7.43 15.08
N GLU A 258 -6.08 -8.74 15.16
CA GLU A 258 -5.67 -9.51 16.34
C GLU A 258 -4.15 -9.46 16.57
N ALA A 259 -3.35 -9.52 15.49
CA ALA A 259 -1.90 -9.38 15.57
C ALA A 259 -1.48 -8.02 16.14
N GLU A 260 -2.14 -6.94 15.73
CA GLU A 260 -1.87 -5.60 16.30
C GLU A 260 -2.32 -5.50 17.75
N ARG A 261 -3.48 -6.05 18.10
CA ARG A 261 -3.97 -6.09 19.49
C ARG A 261 -2.95 -6.78 20.42
N ARG A 262 -2.42 -7.94 20.00
CA ARG A 262 -1.40 -8.68 20.75
C ARG A 262 -0.07 -7.93 20.82
N ARG A 263 0.32 -7.29 19.72
CA ARG A 263 1.52 -6.46 19.69
C ARG A 263 1.42 -5.27 20.66
N GLU A 264 0.28 -4.56 20.69
CA GLU A 264 0.02 -3.42 21.58
C GLU A 264 -0.01 -3.85 23.06
N ALA A 265 -0.57 -5.01 23.35
CA ALA A 265 -0.58 -5.58 24.70
C ALA A 265 0.78 -6.13 25.15
N ALA A 266 1.80 -6.09 24.31
CA ALA A 266 3.10 -6.75 24.51
C ALA A 266 2.97 -8.26 24.80
N GLU A 267 1.87 -8.88 24.36
CA GLU A 267 1.65 -10.33 24.45
C GLU A 267 2.56 -11.04 23.42
N GLY A 268 3.30 -12.04 23.87
CA GLY A 268 4.22 -12.78 23.03
C GLY A 268 5.51 -11.99 22.76
N THR A 269 6.38 -11.95 23.76
CA THR A 269 7.75 -11.38 23.64
C THR A 269 8.72 -12.34 22.96
N ASP A 270 8.27 -13.56 22.66
CA ASP A 270 9.10 -14.56 22.01
C ASP A 270 9.52 -14.04 20.63
N ARG A 271 10.82 -14.04 20.39
CA ARG A 271 11.38 -13.81 19.06
C ARG A 271 10.81 -14.90 18.17
N ILE A 272 9.86 -14.53 17.31
CA ILE A 272 9.42 -15.44 16.29
C ILE A 272 10.60 -15.65 15.36
N ASP A 273 11.00 -16.90 15.23
CA ASP A 273 12.02 -17.31 14.31
C ASP A 273 11.48 -17.16 12.89
N LEU A 274 11.66 -15.95 12.34
CA LEU A 274 11.32 -15.69 10.94
C LEU A 274 12.16 -16.53 9.99
N ASP A 275 13.27 -17.11 10.47
CA ASP A 275 14.09 -18.06 9.71
C ASP A 275 13.40 -19.42 9.59
N ALA A 276 12.43 -19.72 10.48
CA ALA A 276 11.56 -20.90 10.33
C ALA A 276 10.50 -20.74 9.23
N VAL A 277 10.25 -19.51 8.74
CA VAL A 277 9.44 -19.32 7.54
C VAL A 277 10.28 -19.78 6.33
N PRO A 278 9.82 -20.79 5.56
CA PRO A 278 10.59 -21.30 4.43
C PRO A 278 11.07 -20.18 3.51
N ASP A 279 12.32 -20.28 3.04
CA ASP A 279 12.79 -19.42 1.96
C ASP A 279 12.02 -19.78 0.69
N THR A 280 11.19 -18.88 0.25
CA THR A 280 10.19 -19.14 -0.79
C THR A 280 10.52 -18.38 -2.07
N GLY A 281 11.70 -17.76 -2.16
CA GLY A 281 12.12 -16.99 -3.31
C GLY A 281 11.67 -15.52 -3.26
N SER A 282 11.97 -14.79 -4.31
CA SER A 282 11.64 -13.37 -4.42
C SER A 282 10.15 -13.16 -4.67
N LEU A 283 9.51 -12.30 -3.88
CA LEU A 283 8.12 -11.85 -4.12
C LEU A 283 7.95 -11.09 -5.45
N PHE A 284 9.06 -10.74 -6.10
CA PHE A 284 9.08 -9.97 -7.35
C PHE A 284 9.55 -10.81 -8.55
N GLU A 285 9.99 -12.06 -8.34
CA GLU A 285 10.29 -12.93 -9.47
C GLU A 285 9.01 -13.23 -10.24
N ARG A 286 9.04 -12.92 -11.55
CA ARG A 286 7.99 -13.39 -12.45
C ARG A 286 8.11 -14.90 -12.57
N ASN A 287 7.22 -15.61 -11.90
CA ASN A 287 6.94 -16.97 -12.31
C ASN A 287 6.13 -16.87 -13.62
N PRO A 288 6.63 -17.34 -14.79
CA PRO A 288 5.91 -17.30 -16.08
C PRO A 288 4.59 -18.09 -16.03
N GLU A 289 4.44 -18.96 -15.04
CA GLU A 289 3.23 -19.73 -14.77
C GLU A 289 2.25 -19.00 -13.84
N ARG A 290 2.56 -17.77 -13.41
CA ARG A 290 1.71 -16.99 -12.53
C ARG A 290 0.47 -16.50 -13.29
N VAL A 291 -0.66 -17.08 -13.04
CA VAL A 291 -1.95 -16.51 -13.43
C VAL A 291 -2.21 -15.33 -12.49
N VAL A 292 -2.08 -14.13 -12.99
CA VAL A 292 -2.48 -12.91 -12.31
C VAL A 292 -3.91 -12.64 -12.75
N PRO A 293 -4.84 -12.30 -11.86
CA PRO A 293 -6.15 -11.81 -12.29
C PRO A 293 -5.99 -10.64 -13.26
N ASP A 294 -6.79 -10.59 -14.34
CA ASP A 294 -6.64 -9.61 -15.42
C ASP A 294 -6.60 -8.15 -14.90
N TRP A 295 -7.38 -7.85 -13.86
CA TRP A 295 -7.41 -6.54 -13.22
C TRP A 295 -6.13 -6.15 -12.48
N LEU A 296 -5.22 -7.12 -12.24
CA LEU A 296 -3.94 -6.92 -11.57
C LEU A 296 -2.76 -6.81 -12.53
N GLU A 297 -2.88 -7.28 -13.77
CA GLU A 297 -1.75 -7.33 -14.70
C GLU A 297 -1.11 -5.95 -14.95
N HIS A 298 -1.92 -4.91 -15.01
CA HIS A 298 -1.45 -3.54 -15.23
C HIS A 298 -0.71 -2.94 -14.03
N LEU A 299 -0.88 -3.49 -12.83
CA LEU A 299 -0.19 -3.06 -11.60
C LEU A 299 1.15 -3.77 -11.38
N ILE A 300 1.49 -4.73 -12.23
CA ILE A 300 2.77 -5.45 -12.13
C ILE A 300 3.81 -4.67 -12.95
N PRO A 301 4.91 -4.19 -12.34
CA PRO A 301 5.98 -3.56 -13.08
C PRO A 301 6.46 -4.49 -14.21
N LYS A 302 6.50 -3.99 -15.43
CA LYS A 302 7.13 -4.71 -16.55
C LYS A 302 8.63 -4.74 -16.24
N GLU A 303 9.22 -5.94 -16.20
CA GLU A 303 10.67 -6.06 -16.06
C GLU A 303 11.38 -5.23 -17.12
N PRO A 304 12.47 -4.52 -16.78
CA PRO A 304 13.32 -3.91 -17.77
C PRO A 304 13.77 -5.03 -18.74
N ARG A 305 13.61 -4.79 -20.04
CA ARG A 305 14.16 -5.73 -21.05
C ARG A 305 15.64 -5.89 -20.76
N PRO A 306 16.19 -7.12 -20.76
CA PRO A 306 17.61 -7.29 -20.65
C PRO A 306 18.26 -6.46 -21.75
N THR A 307 19.13 -5.54 -21.36
CA THR A 307 19.98 -4.81 -22.32
C THR A 307 20.78 -5.85 -23.06
N ALA A 308 20.56 -5.95 -24.37
CA ALA A 308 21.36 -6.80 -25.23
C ALA A 308 22.81 -6.36 -25.07
N SER A 309 23.64 -7.26 -24.55
CA SER A 309 25.11 -7.12 -24.49
C SER A 309 25.74 -7.19 -25.85
#